data_ce0ee774a2e4e5c42f4ca63c5aa6e80a
#
_entry.id   ce0ee774a2e4e5c42f4ca63c5aa6e80a
#
_cell.length_a   1.000
_cell.length_b   1.000
_cell.length_c   1.000
_cell.angle_alpha   90.00
_cell.angle_beta   90.00
_cell.angle_gamma   90.00
#
_symmetry.space_group_name_H-M   'P 1'
#
loop_
_entity.id
_entity.type
_entity.pdbx_description
1 polymer ?
#
loop_
_entity_poly.entity_id
_entity_poly.type
_entity_poly.pdbx_seq_one_letter_code
_entity_poly.pdbx_strand_id
1 'polypeptide(L)'
;TEAEKALKAAGVSIRGTKEVQQMIECEEMQEEDFHREYLDMTISVKIVEDVEEAIYHINKYGSHHTDCILSENQENVEKFMQLVDSAGVYHNCSTRFADGFRYGFGAEVGISTGKIHARGPVGLEGLVTYKYKLFGQGQTVQDYALGKKAFHFEEINEEEK
;
A
#
# COMPACT_ATOMS: atom_id res chain seq x y z
N THR A 1 23.45 13.10 -11.86
CA THR A 1 22.05 13.61 -11.74
C THR A 1 21.88 14.43 -10.47
N GLU A 2 20.84 15.25 -10.36
CA GLU A 2 20.52 16.00 -9.12
C GLU A 2 20.25 15.04 -7.96
N ALA A 3 19.48 13.97 -8.21
CA ALA A 3 19.19 12.94 -7.20
C ALA A 3 20.46 12.26 -6.68
N GLU A 4 21.38 11.89 -7.57
CA GLU A 4 22.68 11.32 -7.18
C GLU A 4 23.47 12.25 -6.27
N LYS A 5 23.58 13.52 -6.62
CA LYS A 5 24.31 14.51 -5.81
C LYS A 5 23.69 14.65 -4.42
N ALA A 6 22.36 14.71 -4.33
CA ALA A 6 21.64 14.82 -3.07
C ALA A 6 21.83 13.57 -2.19
N LEU A 7 21.76 12.37 -2.77
CA LEU A 7 21.98 11.12 -2.07
C LEU A 7 23.42 11.00 -1.54
N LYS A 8 24.42 11.28 -2.39
CA LYS A 8 25.84 11.28 -1.98
C LYS A 8 26.14 12.31 -0.89
N ALA A 9 25.56 13.52 -1.00
CA ALA A 9 25.69 14.56 0.01
C ALA A 9 25.06 14.18 1.35
N ALA A 10 24.01 13.34 1.32
CA ALA A 10 23.39 12.77 2.52
C ALA A 10 24.10 11.52 3.05
N GLY A 11 25.20 11.09 2.44
CA GLY A 11 25.96 9.90 2.87
C GLY A 11 25.29 8.57 2.48
N VAL A 12 24.41 8.57 1.48
CA VAL A 12 23.71 7.37 1.01
C VAL A 12 24.59 6.61 0.02
N SER A 13 24.80 5.32 0.26
CA SER A 13 25.42 4.39 -0.68
C SER A 13 24.43 4.01 -1.77
N ILE A 14 24.84 4.10 -3.03
CA ILE A 14 23.99 3.76 -4.17
C ILE A 14 24.45 2.43 -4.76
N ARG A 15 23.51 1.50 -4.95
CA ARG A 15 23.69 0.27 -5.71
C ARG A 15 22.83 0.34 -6.96
N GLY A 16 23.39 0.00 -8.10
CA GLY A 16 22.71 0.14 -9.37
C GLY A 16 22.87 -1.06 -10.28
N THR A 17 21.88 -1.24 -11.16
CA THR A 17 22.02 -2.17 -12.29
C THR A 17 23.15 -1.72 -13.23
N LYS A 18 23.53 -2.58 -14.16
CA LYS A 18 24.59 -2.25 -15.14
C LYS A 18 24.28 -1.00 -15.95
N GLU A 19 23.02 -0.75 -16.26
CA GLU A 19 22.55 0.44 -16.95
C GLU A 19 22.78 1.70 -16.08
N VAL A 20 22.50 1.60 -14.80
CA VAL A 20 22.74 2.70 -13.83
C VAL A 20 24.22 3.01 -13.69
N GLN A 21 25.07 1.96 -13.65
CA GLN A 21 26.53 2.12 -13.57
C GLN A 21 27.16 2.81 -14.79
N GLN A 22 26.48 2.74 -15.96
CA GLN A 22 26.92 3.51 -17.14
C GLN A 22 26.66 5.02 -17.00
N MET A 23 25.78 5.42 -16.10
CA MET A 23 25.35 6.82 -15.92
C MET A 23 25.95 7.48 -14.69
N ILE A 24 26.17 6.73 -13.62
CA ILE A 24 26.68 7.21 -12.35
C ILE A 24 27.65 6.20 -11.75
N GLU A 25 28.57 6.67 -10.92
CA GLU A 25 29.44 5.82 -10.13
C GLU A 25 28.66 5.26 -8.94
N CYS A 26 28.45 3.93 -8.93
CA CYS A 26 27.78 3.21 -7.87
C CYS A 26 28.25 1.76 -7.79
N GLU A 27 27.95 1.08 -6.68
CA GLU A 27 28.19 -0.36 -6.53
C GLU A 27 27.27 -1.16 -7.45
N GLU A 28 27.76 -2.30 -7.95
CA GLU A 28 26.91 -3.23 -8.69
C GLU A 28 25.90 -3.90 -7.76
N MET A 29 24.66 -4.01 -8.23
CA MET A 29 23.63 -4.80 -7.56
C MET A 29 23.30 -6.07 -8.37
N GLN A 30 22.85 -7.09 -7.66
CA GLN A 30 22.34 -8.34 -8.21
C GLN A 30 20.82 -8.38 -8.12
N GLU A 31 20.16 -9.33 -8.82
CA GLU A 31 18.67 -9.42 -8.80
C GLU A 31 18.12 -9.67 -7.39
N GLU A 32 18.85 -10.41 -6.56
CA GLU A 32 18.47 -10.70 -5.18
C GLU A 32 18.43 -9.44 -4.29
N ASP A 33 19.18 -8.40 -4.65
CA ASP A 33 19.20 -7.14 -3.90
C ASP A 33 17.87 -6.36 -4.04
N PHE A 34 17.03 -6.65 -5.04
CA PHE A 34 15.73 -5.97 -5.19
C PHE A 34 14.75 -6.27 -4.06
N HIS A 35 14.86 -7.44 -3.41
CA HIS A 35 14.04 -7.79 -2.24
C HIS A 35 14.67 -7.34 -0.91
N ARG A 36 15.90 -6.79 -0.96
CA ARG A 36 16.67 -6.56 0.23
C ARG A 36 16.27 -5.25 0.91
N GLU A 37 15.93 -5.35 2.19
CA GLU A 37 15.87 -4.22 3.10
C GLU A 37 17.23 -4.04 3.74
N TYR A 38 17.91 -2.91 3.43
CA TYR A 38 19.31 -2.70 3.87
C TYR A 38 19.43 -2.32 5.34
N LEU A 39 18.39 -1.69 5.93
CA LEU A 39 18.42 -1.14 7.30
C LEU A 39 19.61 -0.19 7.53
N ASP A 40 20.04 0.48 6.50
CA ASP A 40 21.19 1.37 6.46
C ASP A 40 20.96 2.47 5.42
N MET A 41 21.88 3.44 5.36
CA MET A 41 21.89 4.51 4.36
C MET A 41 22.33 3.97 2.99
N THR A 42 21.56 3.03 2.46
CA THR A 42 21.82 2.36 1.18
C THR A 42 20.54 2.29 0.36
N ILE A 43 20.62 2.54 -0.95
CA ILE A 43 19.49 2.47 -1.88
C ILE A 43 19.86 1.68 -3.12
N SER A 44 18.94 0.85 -3.59
CA SER A 44 18.98 0.21 -4.91
C SER A 44 18.35 1.10 -5.96
N VAL A 45 18.97 1.19 -7.13
CA VAL A 45 18.49 1.99 -8.26
C VAL A 45 18.45 1.13 -9.52
N LYS A 46 17.32 1.16 -10.20
CA LYS A 46 17.09 0.55 -11.52
C LYS A 46 16.47 1.58 -12.45
N ILE A 47 16.84 1.54 -13.72
CA ILE A 47 16.17 2.27 -14.80
C ILE A 47 15.09 1.36 -15.38
N VAL A 48 13.93 1.92 -15.65
CA VAL A 48 12.81 1.25 -16.30
C VAL A 48 12.39 2.03 -17.55
N GLU A 49 11.77 1.37 -18.51
CA GLU A 49 11.37 2.00 -19.77
C GLU A 49 10.12 2.88 -19.60
N ASP A 50 9.18 2.42 -18.77
CA ASP A 50 7.90 3.08 -18.58
C ASP A 50 7.28 2.79 -17.20
N VAL A 51 6.09 3.32 -16.97
CA VAL A 51 5.35 3.12 -15.71
C VAL A 51 4.88 1.68 -15.54
N GLU A 52 4.60 0.97 -16.61
CA GLU A 52 4.19 -0.44 -16.60
C GLU A 52 5.31 -1.34 -16.09
N GLU A 53 6.53 -1.12 -16.56
CA GLU A 53 7.70 -1.85 -16.05
C GLU A 53 7.96 -1.51 -14.58
N ALA A 54 7.79 -0.24 -14.18
CA ALA A 54 7.91 0.16 -12.78
C ALA A 54 6.90 -0.57 -11.89
N ILE A 55 5.63 -0.60 -12.28
CA ILE A 55 4.56 -1.30 -11.55
C ILE A 55 4.84 -2.80 -11.45
N TYR A 56 5.23 -3.43 -12.56
CA TYR A 56 5.60 -4.85 -12.56
C TYR A 56 6.75 -5.12 -11.59
N HIS A 57 7.80 -4.29 -11.64
CA HIS A 57 8.96 -4.41 -10.76
C HIS A 57 8.58 -4.28 -9.28
N ILE A 58 7.79 -3.26 -8.93
CA ILE A 58 7.33 -3.03 -7.56
C ILE A 58 6.48 -4.21 -7.06
N ASN A 59 5.53 -4.66 -7.87
CA ASN A 59 4.67 -5.79 -7.49
C ASN A 59 5.42 -7.11 -7.36
N LYS A 60 6.55 -7.27 -8.09
CA LYS A 60 7.37 -8.48 -8.01
C LYS A 60 8.34 -8.46 -6.83
N TYR A 61 8.97 -7.32 -6.56
CA TYR A 61 10.11 -7.24 -5.63
C TYR A 61 9.82 -6.44 -4.36
N GLY A 62 8.78 -5.61 -4.36
CA GLY A 62 8.44 -4.75 -3.24
C GLY A 62 7.98 -5.50 -2.01
N SER A 63 8.07 -4.84 -0.86
CA SER A 63 7.58 -5.35 0.43
C SER A 63 6.06 -5.34 0.55
N HIS A 64 5.35 -4.73 -0.39
CA HIS A 64 3.93 -4.41 -0.34
C HIS A 64 3.53 -3.47 0.82
N HIS A 65 4.50 -2.72 1.35
CA HIS A 65 4.24 -1.76 2.41
C HIS A 65 3.74 -0.43 1.84
N THR A 66 4.65 0.37 1.28
CA THR A 66 4.29 1.71 0.77
C THR A 66 5.20 2.09 -0.39
N ASP A 67 4.58 2.48 -1.50
CA ASP A 67 5.26 2.92 -2.71
C ASP A 67 4.73 4.28 -3.17
N CYS A 68 5.56 5.04 -3.85
CA CYS A 68 5.23 6.40 -4.29
C CYS A 68 5.69 6.65 -5.72
N ILE A 69 4.81 7.27 -6.51
CA ILE A 69 5.18 7.85 -7.80
C ILE A 69 5.40 9.37 -7.67
N LEU A 70 6.47 9.86 -8.28
CA LEU A 70 6.71 11.30 -8.46
C LEU A 70 6.51 11.62 -9.95
N SER A 71 5.38 12.23 -10.29
CA SER A 71 5.01 12.51 -11.68
C SER A 71 3.98 13.61 -11.79
N GLU A 72 4.07 14.39 -12.89
CA GLU A 72 3.05 15.34 -13.33
C GLU A 72 2.14 14.74 -14.44
N ASN A 73 2.46 13.54 -14.94
CA ASN A 73 1.63 12.85 -15.93
C ASN A 73 0.47 12.13 -15.24
N GLN A 74 -0.74 12.69 -15.38
CA GLN A 74 -1.92 12.17 -14.70
C GLN A 74 -2.28 10.74 -15.10
N GLU A 75 -2.11 10.36 -16.36
CA GLU A 75 -2.37 9.00 -16.83
C GLU A 75 -1.45 7.98 -16.14
N ASN A 76 -0.15 8.29 -16.03
CA ASN A 76 0.80 7.44 -15.33
C ASN A 76 0.49 7.36 -13.82
N VAL A 77 0.08 8.48 -13.23
CA VAL A 77 -0.32 8.53 -11.81
C VAL A 77 -1.53 7.62 -11.56
N GLU A 78 -2.60 7.76 -12.34
CA GLU A 78 -3.81 6.95 -12.19
C GLU A 78 -3.51 5.45 -12.36
N LYS A 79 -2.71 5.10 -13.37
CA LYS A 79 -2.28 3.73 -13.61
C LYS A 79 -1.47 3.17 -12.44
N PHE A 80 -0.51 3.93 -11.93
CA PHE A 80 0.31 3.56 -10.78
C PHE A 80 -0.54 3.36 -9.52
N MET A 81 -1.39 4.34 -9.20
CA MET A 81 -2.27 4.30 -8.02
C MET A 81 -3.22 3.10 -8.04
N GLN A 82 -3.66 2.68 -9.23
CA GLN A 82 -4.59 1.56 -9.38
C GLN A 82 -3.90 0.19 -9.37
N LEU A 83 -2.71 0.07 -9.97
CA LEU A 83 -2.11 -1.23 -10.27
C LEU A 83 -0.98 -1.64 -9.32
N VAL A 84 -0.40 -0.72 -8.55
CA VAL A 84 0.58 -1.08 -7.51
C VAL A 84 -0.13 -1.73 -6.34
N ASP A 85 0.30 -2.95 -5.99
CA ASP A 85 -0.30 -3.77 -4.95
C ASP A 85 0.43 -3.59 -3.60
N SER A 86 0.42 -2.39 -3.08
CA SER A 86 0.97 -2.06 -1.77
C SER A 86 -0.10 -1.57 -0.81
N ALA A 87 0.16 -1.65 0.50
CA ALA A 87 -0.76 -1.19 1.53
C ALA A 87 -0.98 0.33 1.46
N GLY A 88 0.07 1.07 1.09
CA GLY A 88 0.02 2.50 0.80
C GLY A 88 0.55 2.76 -0.61
N VAL A 89 -0.22 3.47 -1.43
CA VAL A 89 0.21 3.92 -2.76
C VAL A 89 0.06 5.44 -2.81
N TYR A 90 1.15 6.13 -3.07
CA TYR A 90 1.25 7.57 -2.90
C TYR A 90 1.63 8.28 -4.19
N HIS A 91 1.29 9.54 -4.26
CA HIS A 91 1.66 10.43 -5.35
C HIS A 91 2.25 11.73 -4.80
N ASN A 92 3.44 12.08 -5.30
CA ASN A 92 4.15 13.34 -4.99
C ASN A 92 4.27 13.66 -3.49
N CYS A 93 4.43 12.65 -2.64
CA CYS A 93 4.64 12.87 -1.21
C CYS A 93 5.57 11.80 -0.61
N SER A 94 5.99 12.01 0.63
CA SER A 94 6.87 11.09 1.33
C SER A 94 6.16 9.80 1.73
N THR A 95 6.78 8.64 1.50
CA THR A 95 6.31 7.35 2.02
C THR A 95 6.29 7.29 3.56
N ARG A 96 6.97 8.21 4.24
CA ARG A 96 6.96 8.35 5.71
C ARG A 96 5.62 8.84 6.27
N PHE A 97 4.65 9.21 5.43
CA PHE A 97 3.27 9.42 5.87
C PHE A 97 2.53 8.12 6.23
N ALA A 98 3.05 6.94 5.86
CA ALA A 98 2.52 5.65 6.29
C ALA A 98 2.76 5.42 7.78
N ASP A 99 1.85 5.90 8.60
CA ASP A 99 1.95 5.92 10.05
C ASP A 99 0.55 6.07 10.66
N GLY A 100 0.21 5.25 11.65
CA GLY A 100 -1.13 5.23 12.23
C GLY A 100 -1.56 6.55 12.86
N PHE A 101 -0.61 7.32 13.43
CA PHE A 101 -0.92 8.65 13.97
C PHE A 101 -1.17 9.66 12.86
N ARG A 102 -0.37 9.63 11.77
CA ARG A 102 -0.55 10.51 10.61
C ARG A 102 -1.82 10.20 9.82
N TYR A 103 -2.27 8.94 9.82
CA TYR A 103 -3.56 8.55 9.26
C TYR A 103 -4.76 8.89 10.15
N GLY A 104 -4.51 9.36 11.39
CA GLY A 104 -5.58 9.70 12.33
C GLY A 104 -6.15 8.51 13.09
N PHE A 105 -5.47 7.35 13.09
CA PHE A 105 -5.93 6.17 13.83
C PHE A 105 -5.68 6.23 15.33
N GLY A 106 -4.95 7.26 15.81
CA GLY A 106 -4.65 7.48 17.23
C GLY A 106 -3.66 6.51 17.85
N ALA A 107 -3.25 5.48 17.10
CA ALA A 107 -2.27 4.48 17.52
C ALA A 107 -1.68 3.76 16.31
N GLU A 108 -0.51 3.14 16.50
CA GLU A 108 0.04 2.13 15.60
C GLU A 108 0.56 0.97 16.44
N VAL A 109 -0.15 -0.16 16.41
CA VAL A 109 0.22 -1.37 17.16
C VAL A 109 0.98 -2.37 16.30
N GLY A 110 1.05 -2.13 15.01
CA GLY A 110 1.76 -2.92 14.03
C GLY A 110 1.50 -2.44 12.61
N ILE A 111 2.20 -3.06 11.66
CA ILE A 111 2.05 -2.82 10.22
C ILE A 111 1.83 -4.18 9.55
N SER A 112 0.82 -4.27 8.71
CA SER A 112 0.52 -5.47 7.93
C SER A 112 0.59 -5.18 6.43
N THR A 113 1.26 -6.05 5.68
CA THR A 113 1.26 -6.02 4.22
C THR A 113 0.33 -7.07 3.60
N GLY A 114 -0.25 -7.94 4.44
CA GLY A 114 -1.18 -8.99 4.02
C GLY A 114 -2.55 -8.45 3.61
N LYS A 115 -3.41 -9.32 3.06
CA LYS A 115 -4.76 -8.99 2.56
C LYS A 115 -5.88 -9.72 3.30
N ILE A 116 -5.56 -10.42 4.38
CA ILE A 116 -6.54 -11.25 5.10
C ILE A 116 -7.25 -10.45 6.20
N HIS A 117 -6.58 -9.45 6.77
CA HIS A 117 -7.07 -8.63 7.88
C HIS A 117 -6.75 -7.15 7.62
N ALA A 118 -6.48 -6.37 8.66
CA ALA A 118 -6.04 -4.98 8.49
C ALA A 118 -4.77 -4.91 7.61
N ARG A 119 -4.66 -3.90 6.78
CA ARG A 119 -3.53 -3.68 5.87
C ARG A 119 -2.94 -2.29 6.10
N GLY A 120 -1.60 -2.19 5.99
CA GLY A 120 -0.87 -0.97 6.32
C GLY A 120 -0.74 -0.77 7.84
N PRO A 121 -0.62 0.49 8.31
CA PRO A 121 -0.63 0.82 9.72
C PRO A 121 -1.91 0.33 10.42
N VAL A 122 -1.76 -0.36 11.55
CA VAL A 122 -2.86 -0.98 12.29
C VAL A 122 -3.08 -0.22 13.59
N GLY A 123 -4.19 0.49 13.68
CA GLY A 123 -4.68 1.14 14.88
C GLY A 123 -5.66 0.27 15.67
N LEU A 124 -6.41 0.88 16.59
CA LEU A 124 -7.35 0.19 17.47
C LEU A 124 -8.42 -0.60 16.70
N GLU A 125 -8.98 -0.02 15.64
CA GLU A 125 -10.01 -0.67 14.82
C GLU A 125 -9.52 -1.95 14.15
N GLY A 126 -8.24 -2.02 13.79
CA GLY A 126 -7.63 -3.23 13.24
C GLY A 126 -7.47 -4.40 14.22
N LEU A 127 -7.66 -4.15 15.53
CA LEU A 127 -7.57 -5.17 16.59
C LEU A 127 -8.92 -5.73 17.00
N VAL A 128 -10.02 -5.17 16.50
CA VAL A 128 -11.38 -5.58 16.85
C VAL A 128 -12.04 -6.30 15.68
N THR A 129 -13.10 -7.02 16.00
CA THR A 129 -13.99 -7.62 15.01
C THR A 129 -15.44 -7.41 15.42
N TYR A 130 -16.35 -7.74 14.56
CA TYR A 130 -17.78 -7.57 14.80
C TYR A 130 -18.48 -8.89 15.08
N LYS A 131 -19.66 -8.82 15.70
CA LYS A 131 -20.62 -9.92 15.81
C LYS A 131 -22.00 -9.44 15.45
N TYR A 132 -22.77 -10.31 14.85
CA TYR A 132 -24.17 -10.03 14.57
C TYR A 132 -25.01 -10.30 15.83
N LYS A 133 -25.95 -9.40 16.13
CA LYS A 133 -26.99 -9.59 17.13
C LYS A 133 -28.31 -9.53 16.41
N LEU A 134 -29.06 -10.65 16.44
CA LEU A 134 -30.37 -10.76 15.83
C LEU A 134 -31.43 -10.85 16.91
N PHE A 135 -32.38 -9.92 16.90
CA PHE A 135 -33.50 -9.89 17.80
C PHE A 135 -34.76 -10.29 17.06
N GLY A 136 -35.34 -11.42 17.42
CA GLY A 136 -36.52 -11.97 16.80
C GLY A 136 -37.70 -12.12 17.76
N GLN A 137 -38.88 -12.35 17.22
CA GLN A 137 -40.14 -12.61 17.92
C GLN A 137 -40.77 -13.92 17.44
N GLY A 138 -39.95 -14.95 17.20
CA GLY A 138 -40.41 -16.25 16.73
C GLY A 138 -40.50 -16.43 15.22
N GLN A 139 -39.86 -15.55 14.46
CA GLN A 139 -39.77 -15.72 12.99
C GLN A 139 -38.96 -16.99 12.66
N THR A 140 -39.41 -17.74 11.66
CA THR A 140 -38.73 -18.92 11.16
C THR A 140 -38.24 -18.71 9.73
N VAL A 141 -37.11 -19.26 9.37
CA VAL A 141 -36.59 -19.22 7.99
C VAL A 141 -37.56 -19.89 7.01
N GLN A 142 -38.29 -20.92 7.47
CA GLN A 142 -39.25 -21.65 6.64
C GLN A 142 -40.37 -20.74 6.10
N ASP A 143 -40.84 -19.76 6.88
CA ASP A 143 -41.89 -18.85 6.44
C ASP A 143 -41.44 -17.98 5.26
N TYR A 144 -40.19 -17.58 5.26
CA TYR A 144 -39.58 -16.82 4.16
C TYR A 144 -39.25 -17.72 2.96
N ALA A 145 -38.70 -18.90 3.20
CA ALA A 145 -38.35 -19.86 2.15
C ALA A 145 -39.58 -20.35 1.38
N LEU A 146 -40.72 -20.46 2.05
CA LEU A 146 -42.02 -20.82 1.42
C LEU A 146 -42.79 -19.62 0.87
N GLY A 147 -42.25 -18.42 0.90
CA GLY A 147 -42.87 -17.21 0.40
C GLY A 147 -44.08 -16.71 1.21
N LYS A 148 -44.28 -17.23 2.45
CA LYS A 148 -45.37 -16.78 3.35
C LYS A 148 -45.05 -15.40 3.93
N LYS A 149 -43.76 -15.05 4.05
CA LYS A 149 -43.26 -13.75 4.48
C LYS A 149 -42.20 -13.27 3.50
N ALA A 150 -42.07 -11.95 3.37
CA ALA A 150 -41.05 -11.31 2.57
C ALA A 150 -40.02 -10.58 3.47
N PHE A 151 -38.77 -10.45 2.98
CA PHE A 151 -37.81 -9.56 3.59
C PHE A 151 -38.14 -8.13 3.16
N HIS A 152 -38.01 -7.20 4.10
CA HIS A 152 -38.11 -5.76 3.86
C HIS A 152 -36.73 -5.19 4.15
N PHE A 153 -36.07 -4.70 3.10
CA PHE A 153 -34.77 -4.05 3.23
C PHE A 153 -34.99 -2.54 3.09
N GLU A 154 -34.53 -1.80 4.07
CA GLU A 154 -34.59 -0.34 4.09
C GLU A 154 -33.16 0.19 4.17
N GLU A 155 -32.84 1.20 3.36
CA GLU A 155 -31.61 1.98 3.53
C GLU A 155 -31.79 2.93 4.70
N ILE A 156 -30.95 2.81 5.69
CA ILE A 156 -30.91 3.75 6.83
C ILE A 156 -29.95 4.88 6.45
N ASN A 157 -30.50 6.07 6.21
CA ASN A 157 -29.69 7.26 5.96
C ASN A 157 -29.00 7.69 7.27
N GLU A 158 -27.76 8.20 7.16
CA GLU A 158 -26.96 8.61 8.34
C GLU A 158 -27.58 9.77 9.14
N GLU A 159 -28.54 10.48 8.57
CA GLU A 159 -29.24 11.60 9.21
C GLU A 159 -30.28 11.15 10.27
N GLU A 160 -30.55 9.86 10.40
CA GLU A 160 -31.51 9.30 11.37
C GLU A 160 -30.86 8.59 12.57
N LYS A 161 -29.58 8.87 12.84
CA LYS A 161 -28.85 8.33 13.99
C LYS A 161 -28.79 9.28 15.17
#